data_5a76120d31e54db98e94bab2e5f84961
#
_entry.id   5a76120d31e54db98e94bab2e5f84961
#
_cell.length_a   1.000
_cell.length_b   1.000
_cell.length_c   1.000
_cell.angle_alpha   90.00
_cell.angle_beta   90.00
_cell.angle_gamma   90.00
#
_symmetry.space_group_name_H-M   'P 1'
#
loop_
_entity.id
_entity.type
_entity.pdbx_description
1 polymer ?
#
loop_
_entity_poly.entity_id
_entity_poly.type
_entity_poly.pdbx_seq_one_letter_code
_entity_poly.pdbx_strand_id
1 'polypeptide(L)'
;MDHVVYLDAKARELDLLLSQQKSMLIRGATGRKMPYGRVFAGDVLYLINNNAEGLILARAEVKKVINSEKMNREESIDLVDKHATQLSLSKKQYERWAGKRYLVLIQVGDIAELDPFPIDKSAYGNMDDWLAVETIESIKM
;
A
#
# COMPACT_ATOMS: atom_id res chain seq x y z
N MET A 1 -11.83 5.31 -7.98
CA MET A 1 -10.38 5.59 -8.23
C MET A 1 -9.59 4.31 -8.09
N ASP A 2 -8.78 4.01 -9.09
CA ASP A 2 -7.87 2.89 -9.05
C ASP A 2 -6.46 3.37 -8.71
N HIS A 3 -5.70 2.50 -8.03
CA HIS A 3 -4.33 2.77 -7.66
C HIS A 3 -3.47 1.57 -8.01
N VAL A 4 -2.20 1.81 -8.32
CA VAL A 4 -1.19 0.76 -8.41
C VAL A 4 -0.30 0.85 -7.19
N VAL A 5 -0.18 -0.25 -6.47
CA VAL A 5 0.56 -0.30 -5.20
C VAL A 5 1.69 -1.32 -5.31
N TYR A 6 2.91 -0.84 -5.11
CA TYR A 6 4.11 -1.69 -5.10
C TYR A 6 4.27 -2.31 -3.72
N LEU A 7 4.19 -3.64 -3.68
CA LEU A 7 4.34 -4.42 -2.47
C LEU A 7 5.78 -4.84 -2.26
N ASP A 8 6.14 -5.06 -1.01
CA ASP A 8 7.47 -5.52 -0.63
C ASP A 8 7.61 -7.01 -0.95
N ALA A 9 8.31 -7.33 -2.04
CA ALA A 9 8.51 -8.71 -2.48
C ALA A 9 9.38 -9.51 -1.49
N LYS A 10 10.37 -8.87 -0.89
CA LYS A 10 11.26 -9.54 0.08
C LYS A 10 10.53 -9.92 1.36
N ALA A 11 9.57 -9.10 1.78
CA ALA A 11 8.72 -9.39 2.94
C ALA A 11 7.57 -10.33 2.59
N ARG A 12 7.42 -10.74 1.32
CA ARG A 12 6.34 -11.59 0.83
C ARG A 12 4.97 -11.01 1.15
N GLU A 13 4.84 -9.70 0.97
CA GLU A 13 3.65 -8.97 1.36
C GLU A 13 2.41 -9.43 0.60
N LEU A 14 2.54 -9.74 -0.69
CA LEU A 14 1.42 -10.26 -1.48
C LEU A 14 0.92 -11.60 -0.93
N ASP A 15 1.82 -12.51 -0.60
CA ASP A 15 1.44 -13.82 -0.03
C ASP A 15 0.69 -13.65 1.29
N LEU A 16 1.14 -12.73 2.13
CA LEU A 16 0.47 -12.45 3.41
C LEU A 16 -0.94 -11.88 3.20
N LEU A 17 -1.11 -11.04 2.20
CA LEU A 17 -2.43 -10.50 1.86
C LEU A 17 -3.36 -11.59 1.31
N LEU A 18 -2.87 -12.42 0.40
CA LEU A 18 -3.65 -13.50 -0.19
C LEU A 18 -4.05 -14.56 0.83
N SER A 19 -3.18 -14.85 1.80
CA SER A 19 -3.46 -15.81 2.88
C SER A 19 -4.26 -15.20 4.03
N GLN A 20 -4.59 -13.91 3.95
CA GLN A 20 -5.32 -13.18 4.99
C GLN A 20 -4.58 -13.03 6.32
N GLN A 21 -3.27 -13.26 6.34
CA GLN A 21 -2.43 -12.97 7.51
C GLN A 21 -2.18 -11.48 7.66
N LYS A 22 -2.33 -10.73 6.57
CA LYS A 22 -2.20 -9.28 6.52
C LYS A 22 -3.47 -8.70 5.90
N SER A 23 -4.02 -7.67 6.53
CA SER A 23 -5.24 -7.01 6.03
C SER A 23 -5.11 -5.50 5.97
N MET A 24 -3.92 -4.97 6.20
CA MET A 24 -3.69 -3.53 6.25
C MET A 24 -2.34 -3.18 5.67
N LEU A 25 -2.32 -2.13 4.85
CA LEU A 25 -1.11 -1.57 4.28
C LEU A 25 -0.74 -0.29 5.02
N ILE A 26 0.54 0.06 4.99
CA ILE A 26 1.04 1.28 5.62
C ILE A 26 1.95 2.03 4.67
N ARG A 27 1.85 3.35 4.70
CA ARG A 27 2.80 4.28 4.08
C ARG A 27 3.04 5.44 5.04
N GLY A 28 4.20 6.05 4.95
CA GLY A 28 4.51 7.14 5.85
C GLY A 28 5.61 8.04 5.33
N ALA A 29 5.67 9.25 5.86
CA ALA A 29 6.65 10.25 5.46
C ALA A 29 6.77 11.34 6.53
N THR A 30 7.70 12.27 6.32
CA THR A 30 7.83 13.46 7.17
C THR A 30 6.76 14.51 6.87
N GLY A 31 6.14 14.44 5.68
CA GLY A 31 5.04 15.29 5.27
C GLY A 31 3.85 14.48 4.78
N ARG A 32 2.84 15.17 4.27
CA ARG A 32 1.62 14.55 3.74
C ARG A 32 1.83 14.10 2.30
N LYS A 33 2.69 13.12 2.13
CA LYS A 33 3.04 12.57 0.83
C LYS A 33 2.01 11.51 0.41
N MET A 34 1.81 11.37 -0.92
CA MET A 34 0.99 10.29 -1.49
C MET A 34 1.29 8.96 -0.76
N PRO A 35 0.30 8.19 -0.32
CA PRO A 35 -1.13 8.30 -0.62
C PRO A 35 -1.98 9.12 0.39
N TYR A 36 -1.34 9.89 1.27
CA TYR A 36 -2.03 10.65 2.32
C TYR A 36 -3.18 11.49 1.74
N GLY A 37 -4.39 11.28 2.24
CA GLY A 37 -5.58 12.02 1.81
C GLY A 37 -6.05 11.73 0.40
N ARG A 38 -5.49 10.72 -0.27
CA ARG A 38 -5.76 10.44 -1.69
C ARG A 38 -6.36 9.06 -1.92
N VAL A 39 -6.57 8.27 -0.88
CA VAL A 39 -7.16 6.94 -0.93
C VAL A 39 -8.42 6.94 -0.08
N PHE A 40 -9.50 6.37 -0.62
CA PHE A 40 -10.80 6.38 0.02
C PHE A 40 -11.42 4.99 0.02
N ALA A 41 -12.30 4.72 0.98
CA ALA A 41 -13.06 3.48 1.01
C ALA A 41 -13.80 3.29 -0.33
N GLY A 42 -13.75 2.09 -0.86
CA GLY A 42 -14.30 1.76 -2.18
C GLY A 42 -13.30 1.85 -3.32
N ASP A 43 -12.15 2.49 -3.11
CA ASP A 43 -11.09 2.49 -4.13
C ASP A 43 -10.55 1.09 -4.33
N VAL A 44 -10.00 0.83 -5.52
CA VAL A 44 -9.42 -0.45 -5.88
C VAL A 44 -7.92 -0.31 -5.99
N LEU A 45 -7.21 -1.24 -5.35
CA LEU A 45 -5.75 -1.31 -5.40
C LEU A 45 -5.35 -2.46 -6.32
N TYR A 46 -4.49 -2.17 -7.29
CA TYR A 46 -3.88 -3.18 -8.16
C TYR A 46 -2.45 -3.41 -7.68
N LEU A 47 -2.15 -4.67 -7.34
CA LEU A 47 -0.97 -5.02 -6.57
C LEU A 47 0.12 -5.58 -7.47
N ILE A 48 1.30 -5.02 -7.33
CA ILE A 48 2.49 -5.36 -8.10
C ILE A 48 3.67 -5.53 -7.13
N ASN A 49 4.52 -6.52 -7.38
CA ASN A 49 5.72 -6.70 -6.57
C ASN A 49 6.83 -5.73 -6.99
N ASN A 50 7.59 -5.26 -6.03
CA ASN A 50 8.71 -4.34 -6.28
C ASN A 50 10.00 -5.06 -6.67
N ASN A 51 9.88 -6.11 -7.52
CA ASN A 51 10.98 -6.97 -7.92
C ASN A 51 11.34 -6.84 -9.41
N ALA A 52 10.94 -5.75 -10.05
CA ALA A 52 11.20 -5.43 -11.45
C ALA A 52 10.50 -6.34 -12.48
N GLU A 53 9.61 -7.23 -12.07
CA GLU A 53 8.82 -8.03 -13.01
C GLU A 53 7.81 -7.19 -13.78
N GLY A 54 7.27 -6.14 -13.13
CA GLY A 54 6.37 -5.20 -13.80
C GLY A 54 4.97 -5.72 -14.09
N LEU A 55 4.51 -6.74 -13.36
CA LEU A 55 3.21 -7.37 -13.59
C LEU A 55 2.25 -7.10 -12.44
N ILE A 56 1.03 -6.68 -12.77
CA ILE A 56 -0.08 -6.68 -11.82
C ILE A 56 -0.49 -8.13 -11.57
N LEU A 57 -0.55 -8.53 -10.30
CA LEU A 57 -0.80 -9.92 -9.91
C LEU A 57 -2.10 -10.11 -9.16
N ALA A 58 -2.65 -9.06 -8.56
CA ALA A 58 -3.85 -9.16 -7.74
C ALA A 58 -4.52 -7.80 -7.60
N ARG A 59 -5.73 -7.82 -7.08
CA ARG A 59 -6.46 -6.59 -6.72
C ARG A 59 -7.00 -6.70 -5.30
N ALA A 60 -7.25 -5.57 -4.68
CA ALA A 60 -7.88 -5.48 -3.38
C ALA A 60 -8.82 -4.27 -3.35
N GLU A 61 -9.83 -4.30 -2.50
CA GLU A 61 -10.72 -3.18 -2.28
C GLU A 61 -10.34 -2.49 -0.97
N VAL A 62 -10.32 -1.16 -0.98
CA VAL A 62 -10.08 -0.36 0.22
C VAL A 62 -11.34 -0.37 1.08
N LYS A 63 -11.22 -0.80 2.33
CA LYS A 63 -12.35 -0.85 3.29
C LYS A 63 -12.36 0.33 4.23
N LYS A 64 -11.18 0.77 4.68
CA LYS A 64 -11.04 1.86 5.64
C LYS A 64 -9.67 2.50 5.49
N VAL A 65 -9.60 3.82 5.68
CA VAL A 65 -8.34 4.56 5.63
C VAL A 65 -8.20 5.39 6.90
N ILE A 66 -7.01 5.34 7.48
CA ILE A 66 -6.62 6.20 8.60
C ILE A 66 -5.49 7.10 8.11
N ASN A 67 -5.76 8.40 7.99
CA ASN A 67 -4.74 9.40 7.73
C ASN A 67 -4.42 10.05 9.08
N SER A 68 -3.21 9.86 9.57
CA SER A 68 -2.85 10.39 10.87
C SER A 68 -2.72 11.93 10.86
N GLU A 69 -2.87 12.54 12.01
CA GLU A 69 -2.41 13.90 12.18
C GLU A 69 -0.89 13.90 12.32
N LYS A 70 -0.28 15.07 12.40
CA LYS A 70 1.14 15.20 12.69
C LYS A 70 1.43 14.58 14.06
N MET A 71 2.38 13.67 14.11
CA MET A 71 2.70 12.90 15.31
C MET A 71 4.16 13.08 15.69
N ASN A 72 4.44 12.98 17.01
CA ASN A 72 5.79 12.75 17.45
C ASN A 72 6.14 11.26 17.26
N ARG A 73 7.40 10.90 17.52
CA ARG A 73 7.88 9.54 17.29
C ARG A 73 7.09 8.50 18.12
N GLU A 74 6.82 8.78 19.39
CA GLU A 74 6.10 7.85 20.27
C GLU A 74 4.67 7.61 19.79
N GLU A 75 3.97 8.68 19.44
CA GLU A 75 2.61 8.58 18.90
C GLU A 75 2.56 7.74 17.63
N SER A 76 3.54 7.92 16.76
CA SER A 76 3.65 7.15 15.52
C SER A 76 3.87 5.67 15.79
N ILE A 77 4.78 5.34 16.69
CA ILE A 77 5.07 3.97 17.10
C ILE A 77 3.82 3.33 17.71
N ASP A 78 3.13 4.05 18.59
CA ASP A 78 1.90 3.56 19.23
C ASP A 78 0.81 3.24 18.21
N LEU A 79 0.68 4.08 17.17
CA LEU A 79 -0.31 3.83 16.12
C LEU A 79 0.03 2.55 15.34
N VAL A 80 1.30 2.32 15.01
CA VAL A 80 1.74 1.09 14.34
C VAL A 80 1.51 -0.12 15.24
N ASP A 81 1.89 -0.03 16.50
CA ASP A 81 1.75 -1.14 17.45
C ASP A 81 0.28 -1.51 17.69
N LYS A 82 -0.59 -0.51 17.71
CA LYS A 82 -2.03 -0.73 17.85
C LYS A 82 -2.61 -1.58 16.72
N HIS A 83 -2.02 -1.51 15.54
CA HIS A 83 -2.46 -2.24 14.35
C HIS A 83 -1.50 -3.35 13.94
N ALA A 84 -0.66 -3.81 14.86
CA ALA A 84 0.42 -4.77 14.57
C ALA A 84 -0.08 -6.05 13.91
N THR A 85 -1.21 -6.60 14.38
CA THR A 85 -1.77 -7.83 13.84
C THR A 85 -2.20 -7.66 12.38
N GLN A 86 -2.96 -6.61 12.10
CA GLN A 86 -3.46 -6.34 10.76
C GLN A 86 -2.33 -5.99 9.78
N LEU A 87 -1.33 -5.25 10.27
CA LEU A 87 -0.18 -4.83 9.45
C LEU A 87 0.78 -5.96 9.17
N SER A 88 1.00 -6.86 10.12
CA SER A 88 1.90 -8.01 9.97
C SER A 88 3.24 -7.61 9.34
N LEU A 89 3.88 -6.59 9.89
CA LEU A 89 5.12 -6.03 9.33
C LEU A 89 6.33 -6.91 9.61
N SER A 90 7.22 -6.98 8.63
CA SER A 90 8.57 -7.49 8.88
C SER A 90 9.34 -6.48 9.74
N LYS A 91 10.48 -6.93 10.30
CA LYS A 91 11.34 -6.05 11.09
C LYS A 91 11.76 -4.82 10.29
N LYS A 92 12.16 -5.02 9.02
CA LYS A 92 12.58 -3.92 8.14
C LYS A 92 11.45 -2.94 7.85
N GLN A 93 10.25 -3.46 7.63
CA GLN A 93 9.07 -2.61 7.41
C GLN A 93 8.74 -1.80 8.67
N TYR A 94 8.79 -2.44 9.83
CA TYR A 94 8.57 -1.74 11.08
C TYR A 94 9.58 -0.59 11.26
N GLU A 95 10.86 -0.87 11.05
CA GLU A 95 11.91 0.14 11.14
C GLU A 95 11.72 1.28 10.14
N ARG A 96 11.20 0.96 8.96
CA ARG A 96 10.94 1.96 7.91
C ARG A 96 9.80 2.90 8.26
N TRP A 97 8.70 2.37 8.81
CA TRP A 97 7.48 3.14 8.96
C TRP A 97 7.20 3.66 10.37
N ALA A 98 7.50 2.87 11.40
CA ALA A 98 7.26 3.27 12.78
C ALA A 98 8.12 4.49 13.14
N GLY A 99 7.48 5.51 13.67
CA GLY A 99 8.15 6.75 14.01
C GLY A 99 8.01 7.87 12.98
N LYS A 100 7.46 7.59 11.79
CA LYS A 100 7.22 8.62 10.78
C LYS A 100 6.18 9.62 11.28
N ARG A 101 6.36 10.90 10.93
CA ARG A 101 5.50 12.00 11.39
C ARG A 101 4.06 11.87 10.91
N TYR A 102 3.88 11.39 9.68
CA TYR A 102 2.57 11.14 9.09
C TYR A 102 2.51 9.69 8.61
N LEU A 103 1.42 9.03 8.95
CA LEU A 103 1.15 7.65 8.52
C LEU A 103 -0.21 7.57 7.86
N VAL A 104 -0.30 6.71 6.84
CA VAL A 104 -1.55 6.30 6.23
C VAL A 104 -1.68 4.80 6.42
N LEU A 105 -2.75 4.36 7.07
CA LEU A 105 -3.05 2.95 7.23
C LEU A 105 -4.29 2.63 6.41
N ILE A 106 -4.19 1.63 5.53
CA ILE A 106 -5.24 1.29 4.58
C ILE A 106 -5.68 -0.14 4.84
N GLN A 107 -6.88 -0.30 5.38
CA GLN A 107 -7.49 -1.62 5.55
C GLN A 107 -8.06 -2.08 4.21
N VAL A 108 -7.71 -3.29 3.80
CA VAL A 108 -8.12 -3.85 2.53
C VAL A 108 -8.88 -5.17 2.72
N GLY A 109 -9.67 -5.51 1.72
CA GLY A 109 -10.40 -6.77 1.68
C GLY A 109 -10.70 -7.15 0.24
N ASP A 110 -11.47 -8.22 0.05
CA ASP A 110 -11.84 -8.74 -1.27
C ASP A 110 -10.62 -8.88 -2.17
N ILE A 111 -9.55 -9.47 -1.62
CA ILE A 111 -8.30 -9.66 -2.34
C ILE A 111 -8.46 -10.83 -3.28
N ALA A 112 -8.16 -10.61 -4.56
CA ALA A 112 -8.29 -11.63 -5.59
C ALA A 112 -7.07 -11.64 -6.49
N GLU A 113 -6.58 -12.84 -6.79
CA GLU A 113 -5.53 -13.00 -7.80
C GLU A 113 -6.10 -12.69 -9.17
N LEU A 114 -5.26 -12.12 -10.03
CA LEU A 114 -5.60 -11.81 -11.42
C LEU A 114 -4.64 -12.54 -12.34
N ASP A 115 -5.08 -12.77 -13.58
CA ASP A 115 -4.15 -13.15 -14.63
C ASP A 115 -3.13 -12.01 -14.77
N PRO A 116 -1.83 -12.28 -14.64
CA PRO A 116 -0.83 -11.22 -14.65
C PRO A 116 -0.87 -10.39 -15.93
N PHE A 117 -0.75 -9.07 -15.79
CA PHE A 117 -0.67 -8.20 -16.96
C PHE A 117 0.30 -7.04 -16.71
N PRO A 118 1.02 -6.60 -17.75
CA PRO A 118 1.92 -5.46 -17.64
C PRO A 118 1.16 -4.14 -17.69
N ILE A 119 1.82 -3.09 -17.21
CA ILE A 119 1.27 -1.73 -17.25
C ILE A 119 2.28 -0.79 -17.88
N ASP A 120 1.77 0.30 -18.48
CA ASP A 120 2.59 1.42 -18.94
C ASP A 120 2.52 2.53 -17.88
N LYS A 121 3.61 2.73 -17.17
CA LYS A 121 3.72 3.77 -16.15
C LYS A 121 4.54 4.97 -16.62
N SER A 122 4.75 5.12 -17.92
CA SER A 122 5.59 6.20 -18.45
C SER A 122 5.11 7.61 -18.12
N ALA A 123 3.80 7.76 -17.84
CA ALA A 123 3.22 9.03 -17.42
C ALA A 123 3.41 9.32 -15.91
N TYR A 124 4.01 8.40 -15.16
CA TYR A 124 4.20 8.50 -13.71
C TYR A 124 5.68 8.43 -13.36
N GLY A 125 6.05 9.03 -12.22
CA GLY A 125 7.41 8.95 -11.73
C GLY A 125 7.81 7.50 -11.42
N ASN A 126 9.07 7.16 -11.67
CA ASN A 126 9.58 5.81 -11.48
C ASN A 126 10.05 5.53 -10.04
N MET A 127 10.00 6.52 -9.17
CA MET A 127 10.43 6.40 -7.78
C MET A 127 9.27 6.20 -6.81
N ASP A 128 8.04 6.30 -7.29
CA ASP A 128 6.86 6.18 -6.45
C ASP A 128 6.44 4.72 -6.32
N ASP A 129 6.06 4.34 -5.11
CA ASP A 129 5.53 3.02 -4.81
C ASP A 129 4.00 3.00 -4.70
N TRP A 130 3.36 4.11 -5.00
CA TRP A 130 1.91 4.25 -5.00
C TRP A 130 1.49 5.21 -6.11
N LEU A 131 0.73 4.69 -7.09
CA LEU A 131 0.28 5.49 -8.23
C LEU A 131 -1.25 5.59 -8.23
N ALA A 132 -1.77 6.81 -8.22
CA ALA A 132 -3.21 7.04 -8.45
C ALA A 132 -3.42 7.13 -9.96
N VAL A 133 -4.16 6.20 -10.54
CA VAL A 133 -4.24 6.03 -12.00
C VAL A 133 -5.64 6.28 -12.57
N GLU A 134 -6.58 6.70 -11.75
CA GLU A 134 -8.00 6.85 -12.08
C GLU A 134 -8.64 5.53 -12.47
N THR A 135 -8.28 4.94 -13.60
CA THR A 135 -8.72 3.61 -14.01
C THR A 135 -7.52 2.80 -14.45
N ILE A 136 -7.48 1.53 -14.04
CA ILE A 136 -6.38 0.64 -14.42
C ILE A 136 -6.33 0.42 -15.94
N GLU A 137 -7.49 0.48 -16.58
CA GLU A 137 -7.58 0.30 -18.04
C GLU A 137 -6.78 1.34 -18.80
N SER A 138 -6.58 2.54 -18.22
CA SER A 138 -5.84 3.62 -18.88
C SER A 138 -4.35 3.32 -19.03
N ILE A 139 -3.80 2.41 -18.22
CA ILE A 139 -2.37 2.07 -18.25
C ILE A 139 -2.11 0.59 -18.52
N LYS A 140 -3.14 -0.22 -18.65
CA LYS A 140 -3.01 -1.65 -18.94
C LYS A 140 -2.46 -1.83 -20.37
N MET A 141 -1.41 -2.62 -20.48
CA MET A 141 -0.78 -2.91 -21.77
C MET A 141 -1.38 -4.15 -22.41
#